data_058e4fb91e6af4635553dc1f2c6be911
#
_entry.id   058e4fb91e6af4635553dc1f2c6be911
#
_cell.length_a   1.000
_cell.length_b   1.000
_cell.length_c   1.000
_cell.angle_alpha   90.00
_cell.angle_beta   90.00
_cell.angle_gamma   90.00
#
_symmetry.space_group_name_H-M   'P 1'
#
loop_
_entity.id
_entity.type
_entity.pdbx_description
1 polymer ?
#
loop_
_entity_poly.entity_id
_entity_poly.type
_entity_poly.pdbx_seq_one_letter_code
_entity_poly.pdbx_strand_id
1 'polypeptide(L)'
;TTDDNRYRDLLPPTVTLTNIDDETAGFMVSSITGNTSENGSTVTFTIYLTSQPTDNVTLTLFSDDSSEGEVTPELYRFTTSSWNTPKTFTVTGLNDYIRDGDQTYTISLEPTYSADPRYQLLDPPDITLVNLDNENYGYTVSAVSGSTSEDGGTASFTVALDLPLETTDNVTLTLSSLDTTEGMLLGSDNSTTVTTKTLTWDN
;
A
#
# COMPACT_ATOMS: atom_id res chain seq x y z
N THR A 1 47.32 -46.18 22.94
CA THR A 1 47.98 -47.28 23.70
C THR A 1 49.46 -47.21 23.45
N THR A 2 50.28 -47.40 24.48
CA THR A 2 51.72 -47.46 24.39
C THR A 2 52.21 -48.71 25.05
N ASP A 3 53.26 -49.27 24.51
CA ASP A 3 53.98 -50.46 25.13
C ASP A 3 54.95 -49.98 26.20
N ASP A 4 55.23 -48.72 26.35
CA ASP A 4 56.02 -48.13 27.41
C ASP A 4 55.23 -48.06 28.72
N ASN A 5 55.59 -48.83 29.69
CA ASN A 5 54.93 -48.91 31.01
C ASN A 5 54.90 -47.56 31.78
N ARG A 6 55.78 -46.61 31.44
CA ARG A 6 55.83 -45.26 32.06
C ARG A 6 54.70 -44.38 31.61
N TYR A 7 54.06 -44.66 30.46
CA TYR A 7 53.01 -43.91 29.88
C TYR A 7 51.67 -44.63 29.82
N ARG A 8 51.61 -45.93 30.27
CA ARG A 8 50.45 -46.79 30.08
C ARG A 8 49.17 -46.27 30.70
N ASP A 9 49.20 -45.64 31.84
CA ASP A 9 48.06 -45.21 32.61
C ASP A 9 48.05 -43.65 32.80
N LEU A 10 48.90 -42.94 32.04
CA LEU A 10 48.91 -41.50 32.08
C LEU A 10 47.71 -40.94 31.29
N LEU A 11 46.83 -40.22 31.98
CA LEU A 11 45.79 -39.44 31.37
C LEU A 11 46.38 -38.06 30.98
N PRO A 12 46.28 -37.66 29.70
CA PRO A 12 46.71 -36.34 29.33
C PRO A 12 45.82 -35.31 30.02
N PRO A 13 46.33 -34.10 30.34
CA PRO A 13 45.53 -33.04 30.90
C PRO A 13 44.41 -32.65 29.92
N THR A 14 43.26 -32.31 30.46
CA THR A 14 42.14 -31.77 29.68
C THR A 14 42.56 -30.41 29.11
N VAL A 15 42.37 -30.25 27.78
CA VAL A 15 42.52 -28.95 27.12
C VAL A 15 41.11 -28.35 26.98
N THR A 16 40.89 -27.22 27.62
CA THR A 16 39.65 -26.45 27.50
C THR A 16 39.88 -25.35 26.49
N LEU A 17 38.99 -25.28 25.48
CA LEU A 17 38.93 -24.20 24.49
C LEU A 17 37.62 -23.46 24.67
N THR A 18 37.66 -22.14 24.53
CA THR A 18 36.46 -21.30 24.46
C THR A 18 36.37 -20.79 23.02
N ASN A 19 35.24 -21.04 22.37
CA ASN A 19 34.89 -20.36 21.15
C ASN A 19 34.12 -19.11 21.54
N ILE A 20 34.54 -17.97 21.00
CA ILE A 20 33.86 -16.68 21.21
C ILE A 20 32.76 -16.57 20.14
N ASP A 21 31.53 -16.32 20.58
CA ASP A 21 30.38 -16.03 19.73
C ASP A 21 30.49 -14.57 19.27
N ASP A 22 30.50 -14.34 17.96
CA ASP A 22 30.60 -13.02 17.33
C ASP A 22 29.34 -12.64 16.55
N GLU A 23 28.32 -13.51 16.52
CA GLU A 23 27.04 -13.24 15.89
C GLU A 23 26.12 -12.46 16.82
N THR A 24 25.49 -11.42 16.23
CA THR A 24 24.47 -10.62 16.92
C THR A 24 23.12 -10.87 16.27
N ALA A 25 22.10 -11.17 17.09
CA ALA A 25 20.73 -11.29 16.63
C ALA A 25 20.20 -9.95 16.11
N GLY A 26 19.56 -9.98 14.97
CA GLY A 26 19.04 -8.79 14.30
C GLY A 26 18.31 -9.12 13.01
N PHE A 27 17.88 -8.06 12.34
CA PHE A 27 17.20 -8.13 11.05
C PHE A 27 18.01 -7.37 10.00
N MET A 28 18.05 -7.93 8.80
CA MET A 28 18.45 -7.19 7.61
C MET A 28 17.19 -6.89 6.83
N VAL A 29 16.83 -5.62 6.80
CA VAL A 29 15.71 -5.07 6.03
C VAL A 29 16.29 -4.34 4.82
N SER A 30 15.87 -4.72 3.61
CA SER A 30 16.33 -4.03 2.39
C SER A 30 15.71 -2.64 2.29
N SER A 31 16.41 -1.72 1.63
CA SER A 31 15.81 -0.44 1.24
C SER A 31 14.65 -0.64 0.27
N ILE A 32 13.63 0.21 0.39
CA ILE A 32 12.58 0.37 -0.61
C ILE A 32 13.01 1.46 -1.60
N THR A 33 12.67 1.29 -2.86
CA THR A 33 12.83 2.30 -3.90
C THR A 33 11.50 2.58 -4.56
N GLY A 34 11.11 3.86 -4.60
CA GLY A 34 9.83 4.30 -5.16
C GLY A 34 8.73 4.47 -4.11
N ASN A 35 7.59 4.94 -4.59
CA ASN A 35 6.37 5.21 -3.83
C ASN A 35 5.29 4.23 -4.26
N THR A 36 4.28 4.03 -3.42
CA THR A 36 2.99 3.49 -3.85
C THR A 36 2.15 4.58 -4.50
N SER A 37 1.04 4.23 -5.06
CA SER A 37 0.06 5.19 -5.56
C SER A 37 -1.34 4.59 -5.47
N GLU A 38 -2.34 5.45 -5.42
CA GLU A 38 -3.74 5.08 -5.36
C GLU A 38 -4.24 4.33 -6.61
N ASN A 39 -3.44 4.29 -7.68
CA ASN A 39 -3.65 3.39 -8.81
C ASN A 39 -3.33 1.91 -8.51
N GLY A 40 -3.03 1.55 -7.26
CA GLY A 40 -2.69 0.19 -6.86
C GLY A 40 -1.26 -0.21 -7.20
N SER A 41 -0.34 0.75 -7.35
CA SER A 41 1.07 0.43 -7.56
C SER A 41 1.68 -0.23 -6.34
N THR A 42 2.67 -1.09 -6.56
CA THR A 42 3.30 -1.87 -5.49
C THR A 42 4.79 -1.57 -5.39
N VAL A 43 5.30 -1.63 -4.18
CA VAL A 43 6.74 -1.69 -3.88
C VAL A 43 7.05 -2.93 -3.07
N THR A 44 8.29 -3.38 -3.09
CA THR A 44 8.71 -4.58 -2.35
C THR A 44 9.96 -4.32 -1.54
N PHE A 45 10.06 -5.03 -0.42
CA PHE A 45 11.27 -5.12 0.38
C PHE A 45 11.50 -6.55 0.86
N THR A 46 12.69 -6.86 1.34
CA THR A 46 13.01 -8.17 1.85
C THR A 46 13.52 -8.09 3.28
N ILE A 47 13.22 -9.13 4.06
CA ILE A 47 13.72 -9.30 5.43
C ILE A 47 14.35 -10.69 5.57
N TYR A 48 15.48 -10.76 6.30
CA TYR A 48 16.06 -12.00 6.81
C TYR A 48 16.76 -11.72 8.15
N LEU A 49 17.06 -12.77 8.91
CA LEU A 49 17.75 -12.65 10.20
C LEU A 49 19.26 -12.59 10.03
N THR A 50 19.97 -11.91 10.92
CA THR A 50 21.44 -11.78 10.87
C THR A 50 22.19 -12.92 11.54
N SER A 51 21.54 -13.69 12.43
CA SER A 51 22.10 -14.89 13.05
C SER A 51 21.06 -16.01 13.14
N GLN A 52 21.52 -17.26 13.23
CA GLN A 52 20.63 -18.40 13.33
C GLN A 52 19.89 -18.42 14.68
N PRO A 53 18.56 -18.42 14.68
CA PRO A 53 17.79 -18.53 15.91
C PRO A 53 17.79 -19.97 16.43
N THR A 54 17.64 -20.15 17.75
CA THR A 54 17.46 -21.46 18.37
C THR A 54 16.01 -21.95 18.30
N ASP A 55 15.06 -21.06 18.03
CA ASP A 55 13.63 -21.36 17.78
C ASP A 55 13.09 -20.43 16.71
N ASN A 56 11.86 -20.71 16.22
CA ASN A 56 11.23 -19.88 15.21
C ASN A 56 11.01 -18.44 15.68
N VAL A 57 11.17 -17.48 14.77
CA VAL A 57 10.96 -16.05 15.00
C VAL A 57 9.75 -15.61 14.17
N THR A 58 8.72 -15.14 14.86
CA THR A 58 7.49 -14.64 14.22
C THR A 58 7.53 -13.12 14.18
N LEU A 59 7.35 -12.55 13.00
CA LEU A 59 7.27 -11.13 12.72
C LEU A 59 5.87 -10.81 12.21
N THR A 60 5.26 -9.75 12.77
CA THR A 60 3.98 -9.19 12.33
C THR A 60 4.22 -7.80 11.74
N LEU A 61 3.52 -7.47 10.67
CA LEU A 61 3.59 -6.19 9.98
C LEU A 61 2.18 -5.65 9.76
N PHE A 62 2.01 -4.35 9.83
CA PHE A 62 0.77 -3.69 9.43
C PHE A 62 1.04 -2.25 8.96
N SER A 63 0.10 -1.68 8.22
CA SER A 63 0.10 -0.25 7.87
C SER A 63 -0.50 0.55 9.04
N ASP A 64 0.12 1.67 9.41
CA ASP A 64 -0.45 2.63 10.37
C ASP A 64 -1.62 3.42 9.76
N ASP A 65 -1.69 3.45 8.42
CA ASP A 65 -2.82 3.99 7.67
C ASP A 65 -3.30 2.98 6.62
N SER A 66 -4.39 2.28 6.96
CA SER A 66 -4.98 1.26 6.09
C SER A 66 -5.84 1.82 4.96
N SER A 67 -6.06 3.14 4.89
CA SER A 67 -6.66 3.81 3.74
C SER A 67 -5.64 4.05 2.63
N GLU A 68 -4.37 4.23 3.00
CA GLU A 68 -3.28 4.56 2.09
C GLU A 68 -2.52 3.34 1.56
N GLY A 69 -2.40 2.31 2.36
CA GLY A 69 -1.66 1.13 1.92
C GLY A 69 -1.78 -0.10 2.79
N GLU A 70 -1.51 -1.24 2.18
CA GLU A 70 -1.49 -2.54 2.84
C GLU A 70 -0.19 -3.29 2.57
N VAL A 71 0.22 -4.18 3.49
CA VAL A 71 1.40 -5.03 3.35
C VAL A 71 1.03 -6.52 3.29
N THR A 72 1.68 -7.27 2.42
CA THR A 72 1.47 -8.72 2.28
C THR A 72 2.80 -9.46 2.19
N PRO A 73 2.99 -10.52 3.01
CA PRO A 73 2.13 -11.01 4.08
C PRO A 73 2.23 -10.15 5.35
N GLU A 74 1.16 -10.04 6.14
CA GLU A 74 1.15 -9.33 7.43
C GLU A 74 1.85 -10.11 8.55
N LEU A 75 2.08 -11.40 8.36
CA LEU A 75 2.76 -12.26 9.32
C LEU A 75 3.70 -13.20 8.60
N TYR A 76 4.93 -13.32 9.12
CA TYR A 76 5.89 -14.29 8.63
C TYR A 76 6.66 -14.96 9.77
N ARG A 77 7.04 -16.22 9.54
CA ARG A 77 7.76 -17.05 10.49
C ARG A 77 9.09 -17.49 9.91
N PHE A 78 10.17 -16.95 10.43
CA PHE A 78 11.52 -17.43 10.16
C PHE A 78 11.78 -18.70 10.97
N THR A 79 12.32 -19.74 10.32
CA THR A 79 12.66 -21.00 10.99
C THR A 79 14.16 -21.10 11.24
N THR A 80 14.56 -22.02 12.09
CA THR A 80 15.98 -22.32 12.35
C THR A 80 16.76 -22.78 11.11
N SER A 81 16.07 -23.15 10.02
CA SER A 81 16.67 -23.62 8.76
C SER A 81 16.57 -22.61 7.61
N SER A 82 15.65 -21.63 7.69
CA SER A 82 15.41 -20.66 6.62
C SER A 82 15.65 -19.19 7.05
N TRP A 83 16.25 -18.99 8.19
CA TRP A 83 16.45 -17.69 8.83
C TRP A 83 17.18 -16.65 7.96
N ASN A 84 18.16 -17.09 7.16
CA ASN A 84 18.98 -16.26 6.29
C ASN A 84 18.49 -16.21 4.84
N THR A 85 17.31 -16.80 4.55
CA THR A 85 16.69 -16.71 3.23
C THR A 85 15.82 -15.46 3.18
N PRO A 86 16.13 -14.48 2.29
CA PRO A 86 15.34 -13.26 2.20
C PRO A 86 13.87 -13.55 1.87
N LYS A 87 12.96 -13.08 2.73
CA LYS A 87 11.53 -13.10 2.50
C LYS A 87 11.08 -11.78 1.92
N THR A 88 10.39 -11.83 0.78
CA THR A 88 9.81 -10.64 0.14
C THR A 88 8.45 -10.30 0.75
N PHE A 89 8.26 -9.02 1.03
CA PHE A 89 7.01 -8.38 1.42
C PHE A 89 6.64 -7.39 0.33
N THR A 90 5.36 -7.32 0.02
CA THR A 90 4.81 -6.39 -0.98
C THR A 90 3.93 -5.38 -0.27
N VAL A 91 4.13 -4.10 -0.55
CA VAL A 91 3.24 -3.03 -0.11
C VAL A 91 2.49 -2.53 -1.33
N THR A 92 1.16 -2.44 -1.19
CA THR A 92 0.24 -1.99 -2.25
C THR A 92 -0.38 -0.66 -1.82
N GLY A 93 -0.36 0.35 -2.69
CA GLY A 93 -1.09 1.59 -2.48
C GLY A 93 -2.60 1.37 -2.68
N LEU A 94 -3.40 2.01 -1.85
CA LEU A 94 -4.86 1.93 -1.86
C LEU A 94 -5.45 3.27 -2.29
N ASN A 95 -6.63 3.21 -2.91
CA ASN A 95 -7.36 4.38 -3.36
C ASN A 95 -8.51 4.66 -2.40
N ASP A 96 -8.58 5.86 -1.86
CA ASP A 96 -9.66 6.30 -0.97
C ASP A 96 -10.67 7.23 -1.65
N TYR A 97 -10.41 7.64 -2.91
CA TYR A 97 -11.23 8.55 -3.71
C TYR A 97 -11.31 9.98 -3.14
N ILE A 98 -10.41 10.39 -2.29
CA ILE A 98 -10.33 11.72 -1.68
C ILE A 98 -9.12 12.45 -2.27
N ARG A 99 -9.30 13.66 -2.76
CA ARG A 99 -8.16 14.47 -3.20
C ARG A 99 -7.55 15.20 -2.01
N ASP A 100 -6.66 14.54 -1.28
CA ASP A 100 -5.98 15.06 -0.10
C ASP A 100 -4.46 15.26 -0.28
N GLY A 101 -3.96 14.94 -1.49
CA GLY A 101 -2.55 15.03 -1.86
C GLY A 101 -1.76 13.79 -1.42
N ASP A 102 -0.51 13.71 -1.85
CA ASP A 102 0.37 12.59 -1.53
C ASP A 102 0.47 12.35 -0.02
N GLN A 103 0.03 11.18 0.47
CA GLN A 103 -0.01 10.82 1.88
C GLN A 103 1.20 10.00 2.31
N THR A 104 1.75 10.33 3.49
CA THR A 104 2.85 9.57 4.09
C THR A 104 2.31 8.61 5.13
N TYR A 105 2.66 7.33 5.01
CA TYR A 105 2.28 6.28 5.94
C TYR A 105 3.46 5.37 6.29
N THR A 106 3.30 4.53 7.31
CA THR A 106 4.35 3.66 7.83
C THR A 106 3.90 2.21 7.86
N ILE A 107 4.72 1.33 7.33
CA ILE A 107 4.60 -0.10 7.60
C ILE A 107 5.37 -0.37 8.89
N SER A 108 4.62 -0.61 9.97
CA SER A 108 5.15 -0.97 11.27
C SER A 108 5.53 -2.43 11.31
N LEU A 109 6.75 -2.70 11.77
CA LEU A 109 7.28 -4.03 12.01
C LEU A 109 7.27 -4.25 13.53
N GLU A 110 6.33 -5.06 14.01
CA GLU A 110 6.16 -5.28 15.44
C GLU A 110 7.33 -6.04 16.09
N PRO A 111 7.61 -5.78 17.38
CA PRO A 111 8.56 -6.57 18.14
C PRO A 111 8.25 -8.05 18.04
N THR A 112 9.26 -8.83 17.68
CA THR A 112 9.08 -10.25 17.32
C THR A 112 8.75 -11.14 18.51
N TYR A 113 8.06 -12.25 18.22
CA TYR A 113 7.80 -13.32 19.18
C TYR A 113 8.67 -14.55 18.85
N SER A 114 9.45 -15.01 19.84
CA SER A 114 10.29 -16.19 19.74
C SER A 114 10.53 -16.81 21.11
N ALA A 115 10.78 -18.13 21.16
CA ALA A 115 11.34 -18.78 22.34
C ALA A 115 12.88 -18.62 22.45
N ASP A 116 13.54 -18.16 21.37
CA ASP A 116 14.94 -17.72 21.44
C ASP A 116 15.02 -16.36 22.15
N PRO A 117 15.67 -16.27 23.35
CA PRO A 117 15.71 -15.00 24.11
C PRO A 117 16.38 -13.85 23.36
N ARG A 118 17.23 -14.14 22.36
CA ARG A 118 17.94 -13.11 21.56
C ARG A 118 17.03 -12.43 20.57
N TYR A 119 15.94 -13.10 20.15
CA TYR A 119 14.94 -12.61 19.21
C TYR A 119 13.60 -12.26 19.87
N GLN A 120 13.41 -12.63 21.15
CA GLN A 120 12.18 -12.30 21.88
C GLN A 120 12.09 -10.79 22.11
N LEU A 121 11.02 -10.15 21.61
CA LEU A 121 10.79 -8.70 21.67
C LEU A 121 11.89 -7.88 20.98
N LEU A 122 12.62 -8.47 20.04
CA LEU A 122 13.55 -7.72 19.21
C LEU A 122 12.74 -6.94 18.16
N ASP A 123 12.97 -5.64 18.08
CA ASP A 123 12.20 -4.68 17.31
C ASP A 123 12.94 -4.31 16.03
N PRO A 124 12.44 -4.71 14.83
CA PRO A 124 13.01 -4.27 13.56
C PRO A 124 12.63 -2.80 13.27
N PRO A 125 13.40 -2.09 12.43
CA PRO A 125 13.05 -0.73 12.02
C PRO A 125 11.80 -0.71 11.14
N ASP A 126 10.92 0.26 11.37
CA ASP A 126 9.76 0.54 10.53
C ASP A 126 10.13 1.12 9.17
N ILE A 127 9.18 1.08 8.24
CA ILE A 127 9.37 1.53 6.86
C ILE A 127 8.36 2.61 6.53
N THR A 128 8.84 3.83 6.27
CA THR A 128 8.01 4.95 5.84
C THR A 128 7.91 5.01 4.31
N LEU A 129 6.71 5.23 3.81
CA LEU A 129 6.34 5.30 2.39
C LEU A 129 5.48 6.52 2.11
N VAL A 130 5.33 6.82 0.82
CA VAL A 130 4.36 7.81 0.33
C VAL A 130 3.41 7.09 -0.63
N ASN A 131 2.10 7.31 -0.46
CA ASN A 131 1.09 6.97 -1.45
C ASN A 131 0.80 8.21 -2.30
N LEU A 132 0.89 8.09 -3.62
CA LEU A 132 0.68 9.21 -4.54
C LEU A 132 -0.80 9.34 -4.86
N ASP A 133 -1.35 10.52 -4.56
CA ASP A 133 -2.72 10.91 -4.88
C ASP A 133 -2.94 10.94 -6.40
N ASN A 134 -4.01 10.36 -6.86
CA ASN A 134 -4.40 10.31 -8.27
C ASN A 134 -5.70 11.06 -8.57
N GLU A 135 -6.34 11.63 -7.57
CA GLU A 135 -7.63 12.29 -7.69
C GLU A 135 -7.50 13.70 -8.27
N ASN A 136 -8.39 14.01 -9.22
CA ASN A 136 -8.49 15.33 -9.81
C ASN A 136 -9.95 15.76 -9.86
N TYR A 137 -10.23 16.98 -9.41
CA TYR A 137 -11.55 17.56 -9.61
C TYR A 137 -11.82 17.81 -11.08
N GLY A 138 -12.94 17.31 -11.57
CA GLY A 138 -13.32 17.45 -12.96
C GLY A 138 -14.76 17.03 -13.24
N TYR A 139 -15.09 17.06 -14.54
CA TYR A 139 -16.36 16.60 -15.05
C TYR A 139 -16.12 15.61 -16.19
N THR A 140 -16.80 14.49 -16.15
CA THR A 140 -16.89 13.58 -17.29
C THR A 140 -18.16 13.85 -18.06
N VAL A 141 -18.01 14.10 -19.37
CA VAL A 141 -19.12 14.29 -20.29
C VAL A 141 -19.17 13.09 -21.24
N SER A 142 -20.33 12.41 -21.29
CA SER A 142 -20.49 11.26 -22.18
C SER A 142 -20.51 11.67 -23.66
N ALA A 143 -20.30 10.70 -24.55
CA ALA A 143 -20.62 10.91 -25.96
C ALA A 143 -22.11 11.24 -26.13
N VAL A 144 -22.43 12.06 -27.15
CA VAL A 144 -23.81 12.39 -27.50
C VAL A 144 -24.49 11.18 -28.14
N SER A 145 -25.75 10.92 -27.78
CA SER A 145 -26.50 9.74 -28.22
C SER A 145 -26.83 9.71 -29.73
N GLY A 146 -26.69 10.84 -30.41
CA GLY A 146 -26.95 10.96 -31.84
C GLY A 146 -27.04 12.39 -32.31
N SER A 147 -27.62 12.62 -33.48
CA SER A 147 -27.87 13.95 -34.04
C SER A 147 -29.26 14.46 -33.68
N THR A 148 -29.42 15.76 -33.57
CA THR A 148 -30.73 16.43 -33.58
C THR A 148 -31.22 16.64 -34.99
N SER A 149 -32.50 17.01 -35.16
CA SER A 149 -33.09 17.38 -36.46
C SER A 149 -34.09 18.51 -36.30
N GLU A 150 -34.29 19.28 -37.35
CA GLU A 150 -35.30 20.38 -37.42
C GLU A 150 -36.74 19.89 -37.20
N ASP A 151 -37.01 18.60 -37.44
CA ASP A 151 -38.31 17.97 -37.16
C ASP A 151 -38.51 17.63 -35.64
N GLY A 152 -37.65 18.13 -34.77
CA GLY A 152 -37.75 17.96 -33.32
C GLY A 152 -37.04 16.70 -32.79
N GLY A 153 -36.12 16.12 -33.55
CA GLY A 153 -35.26 15.03 -33.07
C GLY A 153 -34.36 15.48 -31.91
N THR A 154 -34.23 14.66 -30.90
CA THR A 154 -33.43 14.95 -29.70
C THR A 154 -32.21 14.06 -29.58
N ALA A 155 -31.16 14.62 -28.99
CA ALA A 155 -29.98 13.89 -28.56
C ALA A 155 -29.71 14.15 -27.08
N SER A 156 -29.07 13.24 -26.41
CA SER A 156 -28.73 13.33 -24.99
C SER A 156 -27.27 13.04 -24.72
N PHE A 157 -26.77 13.63 -23.66
CA PHE A 157 -25.48 13.32 -23.06
C PHE A 157 -25.61 13.44 -21.53
N THR A 158 -24.69 12.85 -20.81
CA THR A 158 -24.61 12.98 -19.34
C THR A 158 -23.39 13.77 -18.94
N VAL A 159 -23.50 14.46 -17.81
CA VAL A 159 -22.38 15.11 -17.13
C VAL A 159 -22.34 14.55 -15.71
N ALA A 160 -21.19 14.07 -15.30
CA ALA A 160 -20.94 13.58 -13.94
C ALA A 160 -19.74 14.31 -13.34
N LEU A 161 -19.70 14.43 -12.02
CA LEU A 161 -18.49 14.81 -11.31
C LEU A 161 -17.52 13.61 -11.31
N ASP A 162 -16.22 13.87 -11.42
CA ASP A 162 -15.20 12.81 -11.39
C ASP A 162 -14.96 12.30 -9.96
N LEU A 163 -15.24 13.15 -8.94
CA LEU A 163 -15.16 12.78 -7.51
C LEU A 163 -16.50 13.07 -6.80
N PRO A 164 -16.83 12.32 -5.74
CA PRO A 164 -17.98 12.61 -4.89
C PRO A 164 -17.79 13.95 -4.16
N LEU A 165 -18.88 14.53 -3.69
CA LEU A 165 -18.83 15.71 -2.84
C LEU A 165 -18.48 15.30 -1.41
N GLU A 166 -17.46 15.90 -0.82
CA GLU A 166 -16.98 15.59 0.53
C GLU A 166 -17.74 16.32 1.63
N THR A 167 -18.42 17.41 1.27
CA THR A 167 -19.09 18.32 2.22
C THR A 167 -20.54 18.54 1.83
N THR A 168 -21.27 19.31 2.66
CA THR A 168 -22.64 19.76 2.35
C THR A 168 -22.69 20.85 1.26
N ASP A 169 -21.60 21.09 0.58
CA ASP A 169 -21.51 22.07 -0.50
C ASP A 169 -22.14 21.53 -1.78
N ASN A 170 -22.72 22.44 -2.56
CA ASN A 170 -23.31 22.11 -3.84
C ASN A 170 -22.36 22.50 -4.97
N VAL A 171 -22.27 21.67 -5.99
CA VAL A 171 -21.61 22.01 -7.25
C VAL A 171 -22.65 22.32 -8.28
N THR A 172 -22.50 23.46 -8.96
CA THR A 172 -23.40 23.88 -10.04
C THR A 172 -22.65 24.08 -11.34
N LEU A 173 -23.20 23.57 -12.43
CA LEU A 173 -22.71 23.76 -13.79
C LEU A 173 -23.82 24.31 -14.66
N THR A 174 -23.57 25.43 -15.37
CA THR A 174 -24.51 25.98 -16.33
C THR A 174 -24.13 25.53 -17.74
N LEU A 175 -25.04 24.84 -18.39
CA LEU A 175 -24.97 24.52 -19.81
C LEU A 175 -25.69 25.60 -20.63
N SER A 176 -25.17 25.96 -21.80
CA SER A 176 -25.78 26.88 -22.71
C SER A 176 -25.66 26.40 -24.16
N SER A 177 -26.73 26.65 -24.96
CA SER A 177 -26.61 26.52 -26.39
C SER A 177 -25.93 27.78 -26.96
N LEU A 178 -24.89 27.58 -27.76
CA LEU A 178 -24.18 28.67 -28.43
C LEU A 178 -24.90 29.12 -29.70
N ASP A 179 -25.72 28.24 -30.28
CA ASP A 179 -26.59 28.56 -31.42
C ASP A 179 -28.03 28.10 -31.13
N THR A 180 -28.84 29.03 -30.69
CA THR A 180 -30.23 28.80 -30.31
C THR A 180 -31.18 28.68 -31.51
N THR A 181 -30.70 28.91 -32.72
CA THR A 181 -31.46 28.71 -33.96
C THR A 181 -31.37 27.27 -34.44
N GLU A 182 -30.27 26.58 -34.09
CA GLU A 182 -30.02 25.20 -34.48
C GLU A 182 -30.34 24.18 -33.36
N GLY A 183 -30.21 24.62 -32.10
CA GLY A 183 -30.49 23.70 -30.99
C GLY A 183 -30.69 24.37 -29.64
N MET A 184 -31.60 23.81 -28.86
CA MET A 184 -31.90 24.27 -27.50
C MET A 184 -31.84 23.11 -26.52
N LEU A 185 -31.62 23.42 -25.23
CA LEU A 185 -31.65 22.47 -24.15
C LEU A 185 -33.09 22.19 -23.70
N LEU A 186 -33.37 20.97 -23.24
CA LEU A 186 -34.63 20.69 -22.55
C LEU A 186 -34.53 21.14 -21.09
N GLY A 187 -35.55 21.86 -20.64
CA GLY A 187 -35.71 22.29 -19.25
C GLY A 187 -35.86 21.11 -18.27
N SER A 188 -36.01 21.44 -16.99
CA SER A 188 -36.16 20.44 -15.92
C SER A 188 -37.42 19.58 -16.04
N ASP A 189 -38.43 20.09 -16.73
CA ASP A 189 -39.71 19.40 -17.02
C ASP A 189 -39.64 18.46 -18.21
N ASN A 190 -38.48 18.39 -18.92
CA ASN A 190 -38.23 17.63 -20.13
C ASN A 190 -39.22 17.92 -21.29
N SER A 191 -39.91 19.09 -21.23
CA SER A 191 -40.92 19.48 -22.23
C SER A 191 -40.70 20.89 -22.78
N THR A 192 -40.22 21.82 -21.97
CA THR A 192 -39.91 23.18 -22.42
C THR A 192 -38.45 23.26 -22.89
N THR A 193 -38.21 24.07 -23.92
CA THR A 193 -36.86 24.36 -24.40
C THR A 193 -36.31 25.60 -23.72
N VAL A 194 -35.03 25.57 -23.39
CA VAL A 194 -34.32 26.67 -22.73
C VAL A 194 -32.96 26.90 -23.39
N THR A 195 -32.49 28.15 -23.33
CA THR A 195 -31.16 28.50 -23.86
C THR A 195 -30.03 28.11 -22.90
N THR A 196 -30.36 28.01 -21.59
CA THR A 196 -29.42 27.60 -20.52
C THR A 196 -30.09 26.64 -19.56
N LYS A 197 -29.32 25.70 -19.03
CA LYS A 197 -29.76 24.76 -18.00
C LYS A 197 -28.69 24.68 -16.92
N THR A 198 -29.09 24.83 -15.67
CA THR A 198 -28.18 24.59 -14.53
C THR A 198 -28.33 23.15 -14.03
N LEU A 199 -27.23 22.45 -13.92
CA LEU A 199 -27.12 21.19 -13.24
C LEU A 199 -26.62 21.46 -11.83
N THR A 200 -27.16 20.75 -10.86
CA THR A 200 -26.74 20.85 -9.47
C THR A 200 -26.49 19.43 -8.93
N TRP A 201 -25.38 19.27 -8.24
CA TRP A 201 -25.05 18.08 -7.46
C TRP A 201 -25.05 18.48 -6.00
N ASP A 202 -25.80 17.76 -5.21
CA ASP A 202 -25.95 17.91 -3.76
C ASP A 202 -25.40 16.64 -3.09
N ASN A 203 -24.81 16.79 -1.88
CA ASN A 203 -24.34 15.65 -1.10
C ASN A 203 -25.51 14.95 -0.40
#